data_4a47fbb31b2787f387f2aee5c78d2625
#
_entry.id   4a47fbb31b2787f387f2aee5c78d2625
#
_cell.length_a   1.000
_cell.length_b   1.000
_cell.length_c   1.000
_cell.angle_alpha   90.00
_cell.angle_beta   90.00
_cell.angle_gamma   90.00
#
_symmetry.space_group_name_H-M   'P 1'
#
loop_
_entity.id
_entity.type
_entity.pdbx_description
1 polymer ?
#
loop_
_entity_poly.entity_id
_entity_poly.type
_entity_poly.pdbx_seq_one_letter_code
_entity_poly.pdbx_strand_id
1 'polypeptide(L)'
;MNRRELAGRLQTMGTASRAALAKSLGLSQPTAGKIVDQLLKEGIVEEIDTTAEPGAAKAGRPPQLLRLDRRHRRFLAIQLGVTDTRLATLPVGVAEEDHWDFQFPTPACAQAWRAGLAKIARRIARTEFWGVLVSIPGVVDEQTGRVVFSPNLHWTEGDKLPSLIRSVWDAPVVLVQEERALALGHQVVKPGAPGFLLVDFGEGIGSALLVRGRLQTNPLPISGEIGHTPVFGNTRWCGCGARGCLETLVSRRGLLQSLAEHSKRRNPQWAVLVQRTQQRGVEPWLARTLDQTAIVIAGALNMVGLQQVIITGALLELTPEVFRHLAQAITCGAMWGRFGKIEVQPAPRRRMAGLIASGLDRLIWPASQAQERSGHEFASAPN
;
A
#
# COMPACT_ATOMS: atom_id res chain seq x y z
N MET A 1 -2.05 -25.12 -10.97
CA MET A 1 -1.10 -24.00 -11.01
C MET A 1 -1.54 -23.05 -12.10
N ASN A 2 -1.60 -21.80 -11.79
CA ASN A 2 -2.47 -20.90 -12.48
C ASN A 2 -1.63 -19.73 -13.08
N ARG A 3 -2.22 -19.00 -14.04
CA ARG A 3 -1.66 -17.81 -14.69
C ARG A 3 -1.16 -16.77 -13.68
N ARG A 4 -1.86 -16.62 -12.56
CA ARG A 4 -1.50 -15.74 -11.45
C ARG A 4 -0.12 -16.06 -10.86
N GLU A 5 0.18 -17.35 -10.64
CA GLU A 5 1.48 -17.76 -10.07
C GLU A 5 2.63 -17.49 -11.04
N LEU A 6 2.42 -17.72 -12.34
CA LEU A 6 3.44 -17.44 -13.36
C LEU A 6 3.69 -15.93 -13.48
N ALA A 7 2.63 -15.13 -13.54
CA ALA A 7 2.77 -13.68 -13.58
C ALA A 7 3.42 -13.12 -12.30
N GLY A 8 3.05 -13.63 -11.12
CA GLY A 8 3.69 -13.26 -9.85
C GLY A 8 5.18 -13.66 -9.81
N ARG A 9 5.53 -14.83 -10.36
CA ARG A 9 6.93 -15.24 -10.46
C ARG A 9 7.71 -14.35 -11.44
N LEU A 10 7.11 -14.00 -12.57
CA LEU A 10 7.71 -13.09 -13.53
C LEU A 10 7.90 -11.68 -12.93
N GLN A 11 6.94 -11.21 -12.17
CA GLN A 11 7.06 -9.94 -11.42
C GLN A 11 8.27 -9.96 -10.47
N THR A 12 8.45 -11.06 -9.74
CA THR A 12 9.58 -11.23 -8.81
C THR A 12 10.93 -11.29 -9.51
N MET A 13 10.97 -11.93 -10.68
CA MET A 13 12.20 -12.07 -11.48
C MET A 13 12.51 -10.83 -12.34
N GLY A 14 11.53 -9.93 -12.51
CA GLY A 14 11.59 -8.77 -13.41
C GLY A 14 11.55 -9.18 -14.89
N THR A 15 12.50 -9.98 -15.32
CA THR A 15 12.56 -10.57 -16.67
C THR A 15 12.97 -12.05 -16.57
N ALA A 16 12.41 -12.89 -17.43
CA ALA A 16 12.76 -14.31 -17.47
C ALA A 16 12.48 -14.94 -18.83
N SER A 17 13.24 -15.98 -19.21
CA SER A 17 12.89 -16.83 -20.34
C SER A 17 11.78 -17.83 -19.96
N ARG A 18 11.08 -18.37 -20.98
CA ARG A 18 10.07 -19.43 -20.78
C ARG A 18 10.64 -20.62 -20.01
N ALA A 19 11.88 -21.03 -20.32
CA ALA A 19 12.56 -22.12 -19.63
C ALA A 19 12.88 -21.80 -18.16
N ALA A 20 13.32 -20.57 -17.86
CA ALA A 20 13.58 -20.12 -16.50
C ALA A 20 12.29 -20.09 -15.66
N LEU A 21 11.18 -19.62 -16.21
CA LEU A 21 9.87 -19.64 -15.56
C LEU A 21 9.40 -21.07 -15.29
N ALA A 22 9.48 -21.96 -16.29
CA ALA A 22 9.14 -23.38 -16.14
C ALA A 22 9.93 -24.01 -14.98
N LYS A 23 11.26 -23.84 -14.97
CA LYS A 23 12.14 -24.36 -13.91
C LYS A 23 11.77 -23.79 -12.53
N SER A 24 11.53 -22.47 -12.44
CA SER A 24 11.26 -21.80 -11.16
C SER A 24 9.94 -22.21 -10.53
N LEU A 25 9.00 -22.75 -11.34
CA LEU A 25 7.67 -23.17 -10.93
C LEU A 25 7.51 -24.70 -10.91
N GLY A 26 8.55 -25.47 -11.23
CA GLY A 26 8.48 -26.93 -11.33
C GLY A 26 7.55 -27.42 -12.44
N LEU A 27 7.37 -26.63 -13.52
CA LEU A 27 6.52 -26.96 -14.65
C LEU A 27 7.29 -27.60 -15.78
N SER A 28 6.59 -28.43 -16.59
CA SER A 28 7.11 -28.82 -17.90
C SER A 28 7.16 -27.60 -18.83
N GLN A 29 8.13 -27.59 -19.76
CA GLN A 29 8.25 -26.48 -20.72
C GLN A 29 6.99 -26.29 -21.58
N PRO A 30 6.31 -27.35 -22.09
CA PRO A 30 5.05 -27.20 -22.82
C PRO A 30 3.93 -26.57 -21.99
N THR A 31 3.83 -26.91 -20.70
CA THR A 31 2.82 -26.34 -19.81
C THR A 31 3.07 -24.86 -19.57
N ALA A 32 4.32 -24.49 -19.23
CA ALA A 32 4.69 -23.10 -19.05
C ALA A 32 4.51 -22.29 -20.35
N GLY A 33 4.86 -22.88 -21.50
CA GLY A 33 4.67 -22.28 -22.82
C GLY A 33 3.21 -21.90 -23.08
N LYS A 34 2.27 -22.82 -22.87
CA LYS A 34 0.83 -22.56 -23.05
C LYS A 34 0.32 -21.43 -22.16
N ILE A 35 0.78 -21.38 -20.88
CA ILE A 35 0.39 -20.31 -19.95
C ILE A 35 0.97 -18.97 -20.43
N VAL A 36 2.23 -18.94 -20.85
CA VAL A 36 2.88 -17.72 -21.36
C VAL A 36 2.18 -17.22 -22.61
N ASP A 37 1.86 -18.11 -23.58
CA ASP A 37 1.16 -17.72 -24.80
C ASP A 37 -0.21 -17.10 -24.52
N GLN A 38 -0.91 -17.62 -23.51
CA GLN A 38 -2.18 -17.05 -23.07
C GLN A 38 -1.98 -15.66 -22.42
N LEU A 39 -0.99 -15.48 -21.55
CA LEU A 39 -0.67 -14.19 -20.93
C LEU A 39 -0.21 -13.13 -21.96
N LEU A 40 0.51 -13.56 -23.00
CA LEU A 40 0.87 -12.70 -24.14
C LEU A 40 -0.39 -12.26 -24.92
N LYS A 41 -1.29 -13.21 -25.23
CA LYS A 41 -2.55 -12.92 -25.92
C LYS A 41 -3.44 -11.97 -25.11
N GLU A 42 -3.45 -12.10 -23.79
CA GLU A 42 -4.19 -11.23 -22.87
C GLU A 42 -3.51 -9.85 -22.67
N GLY A 43 -2.29 -9.66 -23.15
CA GLY A 43 -1.52 -8.42 -22.99
C GLY A 43 -1.06 -8.17 -21.55
N ILE A 44 -0.90 -9.24 -20.75
CA ILE A 44 -0.37 -9.20 -19.38
C ILE A 44 1.16 -9.30 -19.39
N VAL A 45 1.69 -10.06 -20.34
CA VAL A 45 3.13 -10.27 -20.56
C VAL A 45 3.51 -9.71 -21.91
N GLU A 46 4.71 -9.22 -22.03
CA GLU A 46 5.32 -8.82 -23.30
C GLU A 46 6.67 -9.51 -23.52
N GLU A 47 7.01 -9.74 -24.77
CA GLU A 47 8.34 -10.20 -25.17
C GLU A 47 9.26 -8.99 -25.34
N ILE A 48 10.51 -9.14 -24.87
CA ILE A 48 11.53 -8.13 -25.02
C ILE A 48 12.70 -8.70 -25.82
N ASP A 49 13.11 -7.96 -26.83
CA ASP A 49 14.31 -8.30 -27.59
C ASP A 49 15.53 -8.05 -26.70
N THR A 50 16.30 -9.08 -26.47
CA THR A 50 17.64 -8.93 -25.92
C THR A 50 18.52 -8.38 -27.02
N THR A 51 18.80 -7.09 -27.03
CA THR A 51 19.98 -6.58 -27.74
C THR A 51 21.19 -7.25 -27.09
N ALA A 52 21.77 -8.20 -27.78
CA ALA A 52 22.98 -8.89 -27.35
C ALA A 52 24.06 -7.83 -27.08
N GLU A 53 24.64 -7.83 -25.88
CA GLU A 53 25.89 -7.11 -25.68
C GLU A 53 26.91 -7.64 -26.75
N PRO A 54 27.64 -6.76 -27.44
CA PRO A 54 28.62 -7.18 -28.43
C PRO A 54 29.72 -7.98 -27.72
N GLY A 55 29.72 -9.30 -27.84
CA GLY A 55 30.78 -10.15 -27.31
C GLY A 55 30.39 -11.54 -26.83
N ALA A 56 29.13 -11.89 -26.68
CA ALA A 56 28.70 -13.24 -26.25
C ALA A 56 28.17 -14.08 -27.43
N ALA A 57 29.06 -14.55 -28.30
CA ALA A 57 28.73 -15.56 -29.31
C ALA A 57 28.56 -16.94 -28.63
N LYS A 58 27.36 -17.23 -28.08
CA LYS A 58 26.94 -18.62 -27.82
C LYS A 58 26.11 -19.10 -28.99
N ALA A 59 26.46 -20.27 -29.54
CA ALA A 59 25.72 -20.93 -30.60
C ALA A 59 24.26 -21.15 -30.22
N GLY A 60 23.32 -20.52 -30.92
CA GLY A 60 21.87 -20.63 -30.71
C GLY A 60 21.16 -19.29 -30.81
N ARG A 61 19.87 -19.31 -31.19
CA ARG A 61 19.03 -18.11 -31.17
C ARG A 61 18.94 -17.58 -29.71
N PRO A 62 19.18 -16.27 -29.44
CA PRO A 62 19.09 -15.72 -28.12
C PRO A 62 17.74 -16.05 -27.51
N PRO A 63 17.68 -16.43 -26.21
CA PRO A 63 16.40 -16.71 -25.54
C PRO A 63 15.56 -15.45 -25.50
N GLN A 64 14.35 -15.53 -26.00
CA GLN A 64 13.37 -14.46 -25.92
C GLN A 64 12.99 -14.25 -24.47
N LEU A 65 13.23 -13.05 -23.93
CA LEU A 65 12.88 -12.70 -22.55
C LEU A 65 11.46 -12.17 -22.47
N LEU A 66 10.83 -12.43 -21.35
CA LEU A 66 9.48 -12.03 -21.00
C LEU A 66 9.53 -11.08 -19.82
N ARG A 67 8.60 -10.13 -19.78
CA ARG A 67 8.28 -9.33 -18.60
C ARG A 67 6.79 -9.03 -18.56
N LEU A 68 6.30 -8.53 -17.43
CA LEU A 68 4.94 -7.97 -17.38
C LEU A 68 4.86 -6.73 -18.27
N ASP A 69 3.72 -6.58 -18.97
CA ASP A 69 3.52 -5.49 -19.93
C ASP A 69 3.70 -4.11 -19.29
N ARG A 70 4.61 -3.32 -19.84
CA ARG A 70 4.89 -1.93 -19.43
C ARG A 70 4.53 -0.91 -20.51
N ARG A 71 4.08 -1.36 -21.67
CA ARG A 71 3.78 -0.48 -22.81
C ARG A 71 2.36 0.05 -22.78
N HIS A 72 1.40 -0.81 -22.41
CA HIS A 72 0.00 -0.46 -22.47
C HIS A 72 -0.52 0.01 -21.10
N ARG A 73 -1.17 1.17 -21.06
CA ARG A 73 -1.80 1.71 -19.87
C ARG A 73 -3.14 1.03 -19.65
N ARG A 74 -3.18 0.01 -18.80
CA ARG A 74 -4.35 -0.85 -18.57
C ARG A 74 -5.21 -0.42 -17.40
N PHE A 75 -4.64 0.31 -16.45
CA PHE A 75 -5.33 0.77 -15.26
C PHE A 75 -5.25 2.29 -15.12
N LEU A 76 -6.28 2.86 -14.52
CA LEU A 76 -6.24 4.21 -13.97
C LEU A 76 -6.13 4.11 -12.46
N ALA A 77 -5.06 4.63 -11.88
CA ALA A 77 -4.90 4.74 -10.44
C ALA A 77 -5.38 6.11 -9.95
N ILE A 78 -6.10 6.10 -8.84
CA ILE A 78 -6.51 7.31 -8.10
C ILE A 78 -6.05 7.15 -6.65
N GLN A 79 -5.25 8.07 -6.16
CA GLN A 79 -5.07 8.28 -4.74
C GLN A 79 -6.01 9.39 -4.29
N LEU A 80 -7.03 9.05 -3.54
CA LEU A 80 -7.89 10.02 -2.89
C LEU A 80 -7.29 10.33 -1.50
N GLY A 81 -6.42 11.32 -1.44
CA GLY A 81 -5.85 11.79 -0.17
C GLY A 81 -6.72 12.87 0.48
N VAL A 82 -6.46 13.16 1.76
CA VAL A 82 -7.19 14.18 2.53
C VAL A 82 -6.97 15.57 1.93
N THR A 83 -5.76 15.90 1.53
CA THR A 83 -5.38 17.22 0.97
C THR A 83 -5.42 17.23 -0.55
N ASP A 84 -4.98 16.13 -1.18
CA ASP A 84 -4.78 16.05 -2.62
C ASP A 84 -5.33 14.76 -3.19
N THR A 85 -5.97 14.88 -4.35
CA THR A 85 -6.29 13.76 -5.23
C THR A 85 -5.24 13.66 -6.32
N ARG A 86 -4.64 12.49 -6.50
CA ARG A 86 -3.62 12.21 -7.52
C ARG A 86 -4.05 11.10 -8.44
N LEU A 87 -3.71 11.21 -9.71
CA LEU A 87 -4.05 10.21 -10.72
C LEU A 87 -2.84 9.84 -11.57
N ALA A 88 -2.80 8.58 -11.99
CA ALA A 88 -1.83 8.10 -12.96
C ALA A 88 -2.44 6.99 -13.82
N THR A 89 -2.00 6.89 -15.06
CA THR A 89 -2.30 5.74 -15.90
C THR A 89 -1.23 4.69 -15.75
N LEU A 90 -1.59 3.45 -15.46
CA LEU A 90 -0.66 2.40 -15.08
C LEU A 90 -0.67 1.22 -16.07
N PRO A 91 0.51 0.66 -16.41
CA PRO A 91 0.62 -0.64 -17.07
C PRO A 91 0.39 -1.78 -16.08
N VAL A 92 0.51 -3.02 -16.54
CA VAL A 92 0.50 -4.21 -15.67
C VAL A 92 1.82 -4.38 -14.93
N GLY A 93 2.93 -4.10 -15.61
CA GLY A 93 4.27 -4.17 -15.04
C GLY A 93 4.53 -3.04 -14.05
N VAL A 94 4.91 -3.42 -12.83
CA VAL A 94 5.08 -2.51 -11.70
C VAL A 94 6.36 -1.69 -11.84
N ALA A 95 6.28 -0.37 -11.59
CA ALA A 95 7.43 0.48 -11.30
C ALA A 95 7.83 0.37 -9.81
N GLU A 96 9.10 0.64 -9.51
CA GLU A 96 9.60 0.60 -8.13
C GLU A 96 9.10 1.77 -7.29
N GLU A 97 8.84 2.91 -7.93
CA GLU A 97 8.42 4.15 -7.30
C GLU A 97 7.08 4.64 -7.85
N ASP A 98 6.33 5.32 -7.02
CA ASP A 98 5.07 5.96 -7.40
C ASP A 98 5.35 7.21 -8.25
N HIS A 99 4.71 7.30 -9.43
CA HIS A 99 4.75 8.47 -10.31
C HIS A 99 3.34 8.89 -10.71
N TRP A 100 2.94 10.11 -10.32
CA TRP A 100 1.61 10.65 -10.56
C TRP A 100 1.59 11.63 -11.73
N ASP A 101 0.71 11.38 -12.70
CA ASP A 101 0.59 12.20 -13.91
C ASP A 101 -0.20 13.49 -13.65
N PHE A 102 -1.17 13.45 -12.72
CA PHE A 102 -2.08 14.55 -12.42
C PHE A 102 -2.30 14.69 -10.91
N GLN A 103 -2.56 15.93 -10.49
CA GLN A 103 -2.90 16.24 -9.10
C GLN A 103 -3.85 17.43 -9.04
N PHE A 104 -4.78 17.40 -8.08
CA PHE A 104 -5.60 18.55 -7.71
C PHE A 104 -5.97 18.49 -6.22
N PRO A 105 -6.26 19.66 -5.56
CA PRO A 105 -6.70 19.67 -4.18
C PRO A 105 -7.99 18.87 -4.00
N THR A 106 -8.05 18.01 -2.97
CA THR A 106 -9.27 17.25 -2.67
C THR A 106 -10.34 18.18 -2.12
N PRO A 107 -11.49 18.34 -2.80
CA PRO A 107 -12.55 19.23 -2.35
C PRO A 107 -13.39 18.60 -1.24
N ALA A 108 -14.11 19.44 -0.50
CA ALA A 108 -14.92 19.02 0.64
C ALA A 108 -16.24 18.31 0.25
N CYS A 109 -16.54 18.13 -1.03
CA CYS A 109 -17.78 17.47 -1.46
C CYS A 109 -17.60 16.63 -2.73
N ALA A 110 -18.43 15.60 -2.85
CA ALA A 110 -18.45 14.63 -3.95
C ALA A 110 -18.63 15.25 -5.33
N GLN A 111 -19.52 16.24 -5.46
CA GLN A 111 -19.81 16.88 -6.75
C GLN A 111 -18.60 17.65 -7.28
N ALA A 112 -17.92 18.43 -6.44
CA ALA A 112 -16.72 19.16 -6.81
C ALA A 112 -15.57 18.20 -7.15
N TRP A 113 -15.43 17.08 -6.41
CA TRP A 113 -14.45 16.06 -6.70
C TRP A 113 -14.69 15.41 -8.06
N ARG A 114 -15.94 15.02 -8.35
CA ARG A 114 -16.33 14.49 -9.67
C ARG A 114 -16.00 15.48 -10.80
N ALA A 115 -16.26 16.76 -10.59
CA ALA A 115 -15.92 17.80 -11.59
C ALA A 115 -14.41 17.89 -11.82
N GLY A 116 -13.59 17.73 -10.76
CA GLY A 116 -12.13 17.60 -10.85
C GLY A 116 -11.70 16.40 -11.69
N LEU A 117 -12.28 15.23 -11.43
CA LEU A 117 -12.04 14.02 -12.21
C LEU A 117 -12.40 14.20 -13.68
N ALA A 118 -13.55 14.79 -13.98
CA ALA A 118 -14.00 15.04 -15.35
C ALA A 118 -13.07 15.99 -16.13
N LYS A 119 -12.42 16.95 -15.45
CA LYS A 119 -11.39 17.81 -16.07
C LYS A 119 -10.16 17.00 -16.44
N ILE A 120 -9.72 16.09 -15.57
CA ILE A 120 -8.57 15.20 -15.83
C ILE A 120 -8.90 14.20 -16.93
N ALA A 121 -10.10 13.63 -16.95
CA ALA A 121 -10.52 12.66 -17.97
C ALA A 121 -10.43 13.22 -19.40
N ARG A 122 -10.66 14.52 -19.60
CA ARG A 122 -10.50 15.18 -20.91
C ARG A 122 -9.03 15.27 -21.36
N ARG A 123 -8.08 15.13 -20.45
CA ARG A 123 -6.62 15.21 -20.71
C ARG A 123 -6.00 13.84 -20.89
N ILE A 124 -6.63 12.79 -20.37
CA ILE A 124 -6.20 11.41 -20.57
C ILE A 124 -6.67 10.97 -21.96
N ALA A 125 -5.75 10.40 -22.75
CA ALA A 125 -6.11 9.82 -24.04
C ALA A 125 -7.23 8.79 -23.85
N ARG A 126 -8.17 8.71 -24.81
CA ARG A 126 -9.26 7.73 -24.79
C ARG A 126 -8.63 6.32 -24.77
N THR A 127 -8.59 5.71 -23.61
CA THR A 127 -8.06 4.38 -23.36
C THR A 127 -9.13 3.58 -22.65
N GLU A 128 -9.40 2.39 -23.12
CA GLU A 128 -10.23 1.43 -22.39
C GLU A 128 -9.41 0.86 -21.25
N PHE A 129 -9.70 1.31 -20.03
CA PHE A 129 -9.07 0.77 -18.84
C PHE A 129 -9.72 -0.55 -18.44
N TRP A 130 -8.91 -1.50 -18.02
CA TRP A 130 -9.39 -2.72 -17.36
C TRP A 130 -10.09 -2.42 -16.03
N GLY A 131 -9.70 -1.33 -15.40
CA GLY A 131 -10.34 -0.84 -14.19
C GLY A 131 -9.72 0.45 -13.65
N VAL A 132 -10.47 1.08 -12.76
CA VAL A 132 -10.04 2.23 -11.96
C VAL A 132 -9.72 1.75 -10.55
N LEU A 133 -8.47 1.88 -10.15
CA LEU A 133 -7.92 1.41 -8.88
C LEU A 133 -7.79 2.60 -7.94
N VAL A 134 -8.47 2.56 -6.81
CA VAL A 134 -8.57 3.72 -5.91
C VAL A 134 -7.98 3.38 -4.55
N SER A 135 -6.94 4.11 -4.16
CA SER A 135 -6.43 4.13 -2.80
C SER A 135 -7.15 5.22 -2.01
N ILE A 136 -7.71 4.85 -0.85
CA ILE A 136 -8.49 5.76 -0.02
C ILE A 136 -8.10 5.60 1.46
N PRO A 137 -7.95 6.71 2.23
CA PRO A 137 -7.77 6.68 3.66
C PRO A 137 -9.09 6.35 4.38
N GLY A 138 -9.00 5.62 5.47
CA GLY A 138 -10.15 5.20 6.27
C GLY A 138 -10.52 3.74 6.06
N VAL A 139 -11.64 3.34 6.63
CA VAL A 139 -12.11 1.96 6.66
C VAL A 139 -12.90 1.62 5.39
N VAL A 140 -12.42 0.65 4.63
CA VAL A 140 -13.03 0.21 3.38
C VAL A 140 -13.43 -1.26 3.48
N ASP A 141 -14.69 -1.55 3.23
CA ASP A 141 -15.11 -2.91 2.91
C ASP A 141 -14.77 -3.18 1.44
N GLU A 142 -13.63 -3.81 1.26
CA GLU A 142 -13.11 -4.09 -0.08
C GLU A 142 -13.89 -5.17 -0.83
N GLN A 143 -14.67 -6.01 -0.13
CA GLN A 143 -15.51 -7.05 -0.76
C GLN A 143 -16.74 -6.43 -1.41
N THR A 144 -17.41 -5.53 -0.69
CA THR A 144 -18.60 -4.83 -1.20
C THR A 144 -18.27 -3.57 -1.98
N GLY A 145 -17.02 -3.09 -1.93
CA GLY A 145 -16.60 -1.82 -2.55
C GLY A 145 -17.19 -0.58 -1.87
N ARG A 146 -17.43 -0.65 -0.55
CA ARG A 146 -18.01 0.45 0.24
C ARG A 146 -16.99 1.09 1.14
N VAL A 147 -17.07 2.40 1.29
CA VAL A 147 -16.34 3.14 2.33
C VAL A 147 -17.19 3.08 3.59
N VAL A 148 -16.70 2.39 4.62
CA VAL A 148 -17.42 2.23 5.89
C VAL A 148 -17.32 3.50 6.72
N PHE A 149 -16.11 4.06 6.80
CA PHE A 149 -15.85 5.27 7.58
C PHE A 149 -14.59 5.98 7.05
N SER A 150 -14.66 7.30 6.92
CA SER A 150 -13.52 8.14 6.53
C SER A 150 -13.54 9.45 7.32
N PRO A 151 -12.78 9.57 8.44
CA PRO A 151 -12.87 10.68 9.38
C PRO A 151 -12.65 12.07 8.79
N ASN A 152 -11.91 12.13 7.68
CA ASN A 152 -11.55 13.38 7.03
C ASN A 152 -12.29 13.60 5.69
N LEU A 153 -13.00 12.57 5.18
CA LEU A 153 -13.66 12.58 3.89
C LEU A 153 -15.05 11.93 3.97
N HIS A 154 -15.89 12.36 4.92
CA HIS A 154 -17.23 11.79 5.18
C HIS A 154 -18.12 11.71 3.94
N TRP A 155 -17.93 12.61 2.95
CA TRP A 155 -18.68 12.56 1.71
C TRP A 155 -18.40 11.32 0.85
N THR A 156 -17.36 10.55 1.16
CA THR A 156 -17.02 9.29 0.46
C THR A 156 -17.75 8.08 1.01
N GLU A 157 -18.32 8.18 2.22
CA GLU A 157 -18.92 7.06 2.94
C GLU A 157 -20.11 6.45 2.21
N GLY A 158 -20.30 5.14 2.38
CA GLY A 158 -21.30 4.36 1.68
C GLY A 158 -20.80 3.82 0.33
N ASP A 159 -21.72 3.66 -0.61
CA ASP A 159 -21.50 3.05 -1.94
C ASP A 159 -21.42 4.06 -3.10
N LYS A 160 -21.37 5.35 -2.76
CA LYS A 160 -21.44 6.45 -3.75
C LYS A 160 -20.16 6.61 -4.56
N LEU A 161 -18.99 6.34 -3.94
CA LEU A 161 -17.70 6.61 -4.55
C LEU A 161 -17.46 5.82 -5.86
N PRO A 162 -17.72 4.50 -5.93
CA PRO A 162 -17.60 3.78 -7.19
C PRO A 162 -18.54 4.32 -8.30
N SER A 163 -19.76 4.69 -7.94
CA SER A 163 -20.74 5.25 -8.89
C SER A 163 -20.31 6.60 -9.45
N LEU A 164 -19.74 7.47 -8.62
CA LEU A 164 -19.15 8.75 -9.04
C LEU A 164 -18.02 8.53 -10.05
N ILE A 165 -17.14 7.58 -9.79
CA ILE A 165 -16.00 7.28 -10.67
C ILE A 165 -16.49 6.70 -12.00
N ARG A 166 -17.42 5.72 -11.96
CA ARG A 166 -18.03 5.16 -13.18
C ARG A 166 -18.76 6.19 -14.03
N SER A 167 -19.29 7.26 -13.44
CA SER A 167 -19.88 8.36 -14.21
C SER A 167 -18.87 9.16 -15.04
N VAL A 168 -17.57 8.98 -14.81
CA VAL A 168 -16.47 9.65 -15.53
C VAL A 168 -15.73 8.67 -16.44
N TRP A 169 -15.48 7.45 -15.96
CA TRP A 169 -14.83 6.37 -16.73
C TRP A 169 -15.72 5.12 -16.66
N ASP A 170 -16.14 4.64 -17.82
CA ASP A 170 -16.91 3.39 -17.94
C ASP A 170 -15.99 2.16 -17.76
N ALA A 171 -15.61 1.93 -16.51
CA ALA A 171 -14.72 0.84 -16.13
C ALA A 171 -15.04 0.33 -14.70
N PRO A 172 -14.74 -0.93 -14.40
CA PRO A 172 -14.84 -1.47 -13.04
C PRO A 172 -14.00 -0.64 -12.06
N VAL A 173 -14.50 -0.45 -10.84
CA VAL A 173 -13.80 0.31 -9.79
C VAL A 173 -13.42 -0.64 -8.66
N VAL A 174 -12.14 -0.60 -8.28
CA VAL A 174 -11.59 -1.35 -7.15
C VAL A 174 -11.14 -0.35 -6.09
N LEU A 175 -11.80 -0.39 -4.92
CA LEU A 175 -11.39 0.39 -3.76
C LEU A 175 -10.40 -0.44 -2.93
N VAL A 176 -9.34 0.20 -2.47
CA VAL A 176 -8.30 -0.39 -1.62
C VAL A 176 -7.98 0.57 -0.49
N GLN A 177 -7.96 0.10 0.75
CA GLN A 177 -7.48 0.89 1.87
C GLN A 177 -6.00 1.26 1.65
N GLU A 178 -5.61 2.47 2.01
CA GLU A 178 -4.29 3.02 1.68
C GLU A 178 -3.15 2.14 2.19
N GLU A 179 -3.17 1.75 3.45
CA GLU A 179 -2.12 0.95 4.08
C GLU A 179 -2.03 -0.46 3.48
N ARG A 180 -3.16 -1.01 3.04
CA ARG A 180 -3.21 -2.31 2.36
C ARG A 180 -2.57 -2.22 0.97
N ALA A 181 -2.81 -1.13 0.22
CA ALA A 181 -2.11 -0.89 -1.03
C ALA A 181 -0.60 -0.74 -0.81
N LEU A 182 -0.17 -0.02 0.23
CA LEU A 182 1.26 0.12 0.56
C LEU A 182 1.92 -1.21 0.92
N ALA A 183 1.26 -2.05 1.73
CA ALA A 183 1.78 -3.36 2.12
C ALA A 183 1.89 -4.33 0.93
N LEU A 184 0.86 -4.40 0.08
CA LEU A 184 0.91 -5.18 -1.15
C LEU A 184 2.02 -4.69 -2.08
N GLY A 185 2.16 -3.38 -2.22
CA GLY A 185 3.21 -2.78 -3.05
C GLY A 185 4.62 -3.11 -2.54
N HIS A 186 4.82 -3.06 -1.22
CA HIS A 186 6.08 -3.49 -0.61
C HIS A 186 6.36 -4.97 -0.90
N GLN A 187 5.37 -5.84 -0.70
CA GLN A 187 5.48 -7.28 -0.95
C GLN A 187 5.81 -7.60 -2.41
N VAL A 188 5.20 -6.90 -3.36
CA VAL A 188 5.43 -7.12 -4.80
C VAL A 188 6.85 -6.73 -5.21
N VAL A 189 7.36 -5.60 -4.71
CA VAL A 189 8.69 -5.09 -5.06
C VAL A 189 9.81 -5.75 -4.24
N LYS A 190 9.51 -6.18 -3.01
CA LYS A 190 10.45 -6.87 -2.09
C LYS A 190 9.84 -8.19 -1.64
N PRO A 191 9.75 -9.18 -2.55
CA PRO A 191 9.19 -10.48 -2.22
C PRO A 191 10.13 -11.27 -1.30
N GLY A 192 9.57 -12.25 -0.58
CA GLY A 192 10.34 -13.20 0.24
C GLY A 192 10.24 -12.99 1.74
N ALA A 193 9.68 -11.89 2.23
CA ALA A 193 9.39 -11.74 3.64
C ALA A 193 8.28 -12.72 4.08
N PRO A 194 8.48 -13.51 5.15
CA PRO A 194 7.46 -14.43 5.64
C PRO A 194 6.23 -13.69 6.20
N GLY A 195 6.42 -12.47 6.66
CA GLY A 195 5.39 -11.56 7.15
C GLY A 195 6.02 -10.30 7.74
N PHE A 196 5.24 -9.21 7.73
CA PHE A 196 5.65 -7.93 8.32
C PHE A 196 4.42 -7.12 8.75
N LEU A 197 4.66 -6.21 9.68
CA LEU A 197 3.74 -5.12 10.00
C LEU A 197 4.23 -3.87 9.25
N LEU A 198 3.43 -3.34 8.33
CA LEU A 198 3.69 -2.04 7.73
C LEU A 198 2.98 -0.97 8.55
N VAL A 199 3.68 0.10 8.89
CA VAL A 199 3.13 1.30 9.56
C VAL A 199 3.43 2.52 8.70
N ASP A 200 2.39 3.22 8.26
CA ASP A 200 2.50 4.44 7.48
C ASP A 200 2.24 5.67 8.32
N PHE A 201 3.18 6.61 8.27
CA PHE A 201 3.11 7.91 8.95
C PHE A 201 2.73 8.98 7.93
N GLY A 202 1.43 9.22 7.77
CA GLY A 202 0.86 10.19 6.84
C GLY A 202 0.18 11.37 7.55
N GLU A 203 -0.88 11.87 6.94
CA GLU A 203 -1.82 12.80 7.59
C GLU A 203 -2.53 12.10 8.76
N GLY A 204 -2.76 10.79 8.67
CA GLY A 204 -3.09 9.87 9.73
C GLY A 204 -1.97 8.85 9.98
N ILE A 205 -2.24 7.88 10.87
CA ILE A 205 -1.39 6.72 11.15
C ILE A 205 -2.20 5.46 10.90
N GLY A 206 -1.79 4.68 9.94
CA GLY A 206 -2.41 3.39 9.67
C GLY A 206 -1.39 2.27 9.58
N SER A 207 -1.87 1.04 9.61
CA SER A 207 -1.02 -0.12 9.43
C SER A 207 -1.68 -1.21 8.60
N ALA A 208 -0.87 -2.10 8.06
CA ALA A 208 -1.34 -3.31 7.42
C ALA A 208 -0.47 -4.49 7.81
N LEU A 209 -1.12 -5.63 8.02
CA LEU A 209 -0.47 -6.85 8.46
C LEU A 209 -0.40 -7.83 7.30
N LEU A 210 0.82 -8.27 6.97
CA LEU A 210 1.07 -9.30 5.98
C LEU A 210 1.66 -10.53 6.66
N VAL A 211 1.03 -11.68 6.46
CA VAL A 211 1.48 -12.96 7.02
C VAL A 211 1.47 -14.01 5.92
N ARG A 212 2.57 -14.74 5.77
CA ARG A 212 2.73 -15.79 4.74
C ARG A 212 2.44 -15.28 3.32
N GLY A 213 2.86 -14.04 3.03
CA GLY A 213 2.66 -13.42 1.72
C GLY A 213 1.23 -12.96 1.42
N ARG A 214 0.33 -12.95 2.41
CA ARG A 214 -1.06 -12.53 2.26
C ARG A 214 -1.42 -11.45 3.27
N LEU A 215 -2.15 -10.45 2.82
CA LEU A 215 -2.76 -9.48 3.72
C LEU A 215 -3.73 -10.19 4.65
N GLN A 216 -3.60 -9.89 5.94
CA GLN A 216 -4.59 -10.38 6.91
C GLN A 216 -5.90 -9.63 6.73
N THR A 217 -6.98 -10.40 6.66
CA THR A 217 -8.35 -9.91 6.63
C THR A 217 -9.05 -10.45 7.88
N ASN A 218 -9.79 -9.60 8.54
CA ASN A 218 -10.57 -9.96 9.72
C ASN A 218 -12.06 -10.01 9.36
N PRO A 219 -12.91 -10.66 10.17
CA PRO A 219 -14.35 -10.65 9.96
C PRO A 219 -14.97 -9.25 9.89
N LEU A 220 -14.39 -8.30 10.64
CA LEU A 220 -14.75 -6.90 10.54
C LEU A 220 -13.89 -6.22 9.47
N PRO A 221 -14.44 -5.28 8.69
CA PRO A 221 -13.68 -4.50 7.71
C PRO A 221 -12.70 -3.52 8.36
N ILE A 222 -12.56 -3.54 9.69
CA ILE A 222 -11.66 -2.69 10.46
C ILE A 222 -10.41 -3.50 10.81
N SER A 223 -9.28 -3.13 10.22
CA SER A 223 -7.98 -3.69 10.55
C SER A 223 -6.88 -2.67 10.27
N GLY A 224 -5.80 -2.73 11.07
CA GLY A 224 -4.67 -1.84 10.86
C GLY A 224 -4.83 -0.43 11.46
N GLU A 225 -5.87 -0.18 12.24
CA GLU A 225 -6.20 1.12 12.85
C GLU A 225 -5.33 1.43 14.09
N ILE A 226 -4.04 1.15 13.99
CA ILE A 226 -3.05 1.31 15.08
C ILE A 226 -2.96 2.77 15.57
N GLY A 227 -3.20 3.72 14.66
CA GLY A 227 -3.22 5.15 14.98
C GLY A 227 -4.30 5.56 15.96
N HIS A 228 -5.37 4.76 16.09
CA HIS A 228 -6.48 5.02 17.01
C HIS A 228 -6.31 4.32 18.37
N THR A 229 -5.17 3.69 18.63
CA THR A 229 -4.84 3.16 19.95
C THR A 229 -4.70 4.33 20.95
N PRO A 230 -5.41 4.30 22.08
CA PRO A 230 -5.30 5.35 23.09
C PRO A 230 -3.93 5.30 23.79
N VAL A 231 -3.31 6.47 23.95
CA VAL A 231 -2.01 6.63 24.58
C VAL A 231 -2.17 7.32 25.92
N PHE A 232 -1.58 6.74 26.96
CA PHE A 232 -1.67 7.30 28.33
C PHE A 232 -1.15 8.75 28.40
N GLY A 233 -1.91 9.61 29.04
CA GLY A 233 -1.59 11.04 29.19
C GLY A 233 -1.89 11.90 27.95
N ASN A 234 -2.32 11.32 26.85
CA ASN A 234 -2.79 12.07 25.70
C ASN A 234 -4.27 12.41 25.82
N THR A 235 -4.62 13.68 25.79
CA THR A 235 -6.00 14.16 25.93
C THR A 235 -6.56 14.81 24.67
N ARG A 236 -5.80 14.79 23.55
CA ARG A 236 -6.20 15.42 22.30
C ARG A 236 -7.39 14.70 21.67
N TRP A 237 -8.30 15.48 21.11
CA TRP A 237 -9.39 14.94 20.30
C TRP A 237 -8.87 14.40 18.97
N CYS A 238 -9.33 13.20 18.58
CA CYS A 238 -9.08 12.59 17.30
C CYS A 238 -10.28 12.76 16.35
N GLY A 239 -10.02 12.79 15.04
CA GLY A 239 -11.05 12.81 14.00
C GLY A 239 -12.02 11.63 14.06
N CYS A 240 -11.62 10.50 14.68
CA CYS A 240 -12.50 9.34 14.88
C CYS A 240 -13.56 9.54 15.99
N GLY A 241 -13.57 10.69 16.67
CA GLY A 241 -14.48 10.99 17.77
C GLY A 241 -13.98 10.58 19.16
N ALA A 242 -12.85 9.86 19.25
CA ALA A 242 -12.24 9.47 20.52
C ALA A 242 -11.19 10.48 21.00
N ARG A 243 -10.76 10.34 22.25
CA ARG A 243 -9.63 11.10 22.83
C ARG A 243 -8.42 10.22 23.02
N GLY A 244 -7.23 10.81 22.86
CA GLY A 244 -5.98 10.18 23.24
C GLY A 244 -5.39 9.26 22.19
N CYS A 245 -5.90 9.22 20.96
CA CYS A 245 -5.37 8.39 19.90
C CYS A 245 -3.90 8.72 19.57
N LEU A 246 -3.08 7.71 19.31
CA LEU A 246 -1.68 7.84 18.92
C LEU A 246 -1.51 8.80 17.74
N GLU A 247 -2.40 8.73 16.76
CA GLU A 247 -2.41 9.57 15.57
C GLU A 247 -2.30 11.06 15.90
N THR A 248 -2.96 11.51 16.96
CA THR A 248 -2.94 12.93 17.37
C THR A 248 -1.58 13.40 17.88
N LEU A 249 -0.64 12.49 18.12
CA LEU A 249 0.72 12.78 18.57
C LEU A 249 1.73 12.70 17.44
N VAL A 250 1.65 11.65 16.59
CA VAL A 250 2.76 11.25 15.73
C VAL A 250 2.44 11.29 14.23
N SER A 251 1.19 11.54 13.84
CA SER A 251 0.88 11.88 12.45
C SER A 251 1.55 13.20 12.05
N ARG A 252 1.62 13.49 10.75
CA ARG A 252 2.15 14.78 10.27
C ARG A 252 1.51 15.97 10.99
N ARG A 253 0.18 15.96 11.09
CA ARG A 253 -0.59 16.97 11.82
C ARG A 253 -0.29 16.95 13.32
N GLY A 254 -0.21 15.76 13.94
CA GLY A 254 0.08 15.58 15.36
C GLY A 254 1.46 16.10 15.74
N LEU A 255 2.49 15.80 14.94
CA LEU A 255 3.85 16.33 15.15
C LEU A 255 3.93 17.85 15.01
N LEU A 256 3.22 18.43 14.03
CA LEU A 256 3.16 19.89 13.89
C LEU A 256 2.45 20.55 15.08
N GLN A 257 1.38 19.95 15.60
CA GLN A 257 0.72 20.43 16.79
C GLN A 257 1.65 20.34 18.02
N SER A 258 2.36 19.22 18.20
CA SER A 258 3.33 19.04 19.27
C SER A 258 4.47 20.05 19.17
N LEU A 259 4.96 20.34 17.96
CA LEU A 259 5.96 21.37 17.71
C LEU A 259 5.43 22.76 18.07
N ALA A 260 4.18 23.09 17.72
CA ALA A 260 3.55 24.37 18.05
C ALA A 260 3.50 24.60 19.57
N GLU A 261 3.03 23.59 20.31
CA GLU A 261 2.93 23.62 21.78
C GLU A 261 4.32 23.80 22.43
N HIS A 262 5.32 23.04 21.95
CA HIS A 262 6.66 23.08 22.51
C HIS A 262 7.42 24.37 22.17
N SER A 263 7.31 24.86 20.93
CA SER A 263 8.06 26.02 20.45
C SER A 263 7.33 27.35 20.65
N LYS A 264 6.10 27.33 21.14
CA LYS A 264 5.17 28.47 21.24
C LYS A 264 4.95 29.19 19.89
N ARG A 265 5.18 28.49 18.76
CA ARG A 265 4.94 29.01 17.41
C ARG A 265 3.52 28.66 16.98
N ARG A 266 2.80 29.61 16.40
CA ARG A 266 1.50 29.34 15.79
C ARG A 266 1.72 28.73 14.38
N ASN A 267 1.01 27.62 14.10
CA ASN A 267 0.97 26.96 12.78
C ASN A 267 2.35 26.71 12.11
N PRO A 268 3.25 25.96 12.76
CA PRO A 268 4.54 25.64 12.14
C PRO A 268 4.33 24.80 10.88
N GLN A 269 5.14 25.09 9.85
CA GLN A 269 5.13 24.29 8.61
C GLN A 269 6.00 23.05 8.76
N TRP A 270 5.75 22.02 7.95
CA TRP A 270 6.49 20.77 7.99
C TRP A 270 8.00 20.97 7.77
N ALA A 271 8.38 21.84 6.83
CA ALA A 271 9.79 22.19 6.59
C ALA A 271 10.50 22.71 7.85
N VAL A 272 9.79 23.40 8.75
CA VAL A 272 10.35 23.88 10.03
C VAL A 272 10.67 22.70 10.95
N LEU A 273 9.83 21.67 10.98
CA LEU A 273 10.08 20.46 11.77
C LEU A 273 11.27 19.69 11.18
N VAL A 274 11.33 19.52 9.85
CA VAL A 274 12.45 18.86 9.16
C VAL A 274 13.76 19.58 9.50
N GLN A 275 13.83 20.90 9.31
CA GLN A 275 15.02 21.70 9.63
C GLN A 275 15.39 21.61 11.11
N ARG A 276 14.41 21.66 12.02
CA ARG A 276 14.64 21.58 13.46
C ARG A 276 15.24 20.23 13.86
N THR A 277 14.74 19.12 13.31
CA THR A 277 15.30 17.81 13.59
C THR A 277 16.71 17.65 13.01
N GLN A 278 17.03 18.27 11.87
CA GLN A 278 18.39 18.32 11.33
C GLN A 278 19.36 19.09 12.24
N GLN A 279 18.90 20.17 12.86
CA GLN A 279 19.74 21.04 13.70
C GLN A 279 19.89 20.54 15.15
N ARG A 280 18.84 19.90 15.70
CA ARG A 280 18.74 19.58 17.13
C ARG A 280 18.57 18.09 17.41
N GLY A 281 18.48 17.25 16.37
CA GLY A 281 18.23 15.82 16.52
C GLY A 281 16.86 15.52 17.16
N VAL A 282 16.81 14.49 17.97
CA VAL A 282 15.62 14.04 18.69
C VAL A 282 15.51 14.76 20.03
N GLU A 283 14.74 15.84 20.07
CA GLU A 283 14.48 16.59 21.30
C GLU A 283 13.60 15.79 22.28
N PRO A 284 13.62 16.08 23.60
CA PRO A 284 12.89 15.28 24.61
C PRO A 284 11.39 15.12 24.37
N TRP A 285 10.72 16.15 23.83
CA TRP A 285 9.30 16.06 23.48
C TRP A 285 9.04 15.07 22.34
N LEU A 286 9.92 15.06 21.33
CA LEU A 286 9.84 14.16 20.19
C LEU A 286 10.21 12.74 20.62
N ALA A 287 11.27 12.56 21.42
CA ALA A 287 11.65 11.27 21.99
C ALA A 287 10.47 10.61 22.70
N ARG A 288 9.81 11.34 23.59
CA ARG A 288 8.60 10.83 24.31
C ARG A 288 7.50 10.39 23.35
N THR A 289 7.24 11.15 22.30
CA THR A 289 6.25 10.78 21.27
C THR A 289 6.64 9.51 20.53
N LEU A 290 7.92 9.37 20.18
CA LEU A 290 8.46 8.17 19.51
C LEU A 290 8.43 6.95 20.43
N ASP A 291 8.74 7.12 21.73
CA ASP A 291 8.68 6.02 22.71
C ASP A 291 7.24 5.53 22.89
N GLN A 292 6.26 6.43 22.99
CA GLN A 292 4.85 6.06 23.02
C GLN A 292 4.41 5.32 21.74
N THR A 293 4.90 5.76 20.58
CA THR A 293 4.66 5.08 19.31
C THR A 293 5.26 3.68 19.30
N ALA A 294 6.49 3.55 19.79
CA ALA A 294 7.18 2.27 19.88
C ALA A 294 6.45 1.28 20.79
N ILE A 295 5.90 1.72 21.92
CA ILE A 295 5.09 0.87 22.83
C ILE A 295 3.90 0.27 22.08
N VAL A 296 3.18 1.07 21.29
CA VAL A 296 2.02 0.60 20.52
C VAL A 296 2.42 -0.39 19.44
N ILE A 297 3.49 -0.10 18.68
CA ILE A 297 3.99 -0.99 17.63
C ILE A 297 4.54 -2.29 18.24
N ALA A 298 5.32 -2.22 19.31
CA ALA A 298 5.85 -3.39 20.00
C ALA A 298 4.74 -4.26 20.61
N GLY A 299 3.68 -3.64 21.16
CA GLY A 299 2.49 -4.34 21.62
C GLY A 299 1.80 -5.11 20.49
N ALA A 300 1.67 -4.52 19.31
CA ALA A 300 1.15 -5.19 18.13
C ALA A 300 2.04 -6.38 17.71
N LEU A 301 3.37 -6.21 17.67
CA LEU A 301 4.32 -7.30 17.36
C LEU A 301 4.21 -8.45 18.36
N ASN A 302 4.11 -8.16 19.66
CA ASN A 302 3.96 -9.16 20.69
C ASN A 302 2.66 -9.97 20.56
N MET A 303 1.60 -9.33 20.05
CA MET A 303 0.30 -9.97 19.83
C MET A 303 0.27 -10.83 18.58
N VAL A 304 0.87 -10.34 17.47
CA VAL A 304 0.78 -11.02 16.17
C VAL A 304 1.94 -11.96 15.89
N GLY A 305 3.01 -11.94 16.68
CA GLY A 305 4.17 -12.83 16.55
C GLY A 305 5.01 -12.57 15.31
N LEU A 306 5.21 -11.31 14.93
CA LEU A 306 6.06 -10.90 13.81
C LEU A 306 7.36 -10.27 14.31
N GLN A 307 8.40 -10.39 13.49
CA GLN A 307 9.72 -9.83 13.77
C GLN A 307 10.13 -8.70 12.81
N GLN A 308 9.34 -8.42 11.78
CA GLN A 308 9.65 -7.39 10.78
C GLN A 308 8.62 -6.27 10.81
N VAL A 309 9.11 -5.03 10.84
CA VAL A 309 8.32 -3.79 10.72
C VAL A 309 8.83 -2.97 9.57
N ILE A 310 7.91 -2.54 8.72
CA ILE A 310 8.20 -1.63 7.62
C ILE A 310 7.61 -0.26 7.98
N ILE A 311 8.45 0.74 8.08
CA ILE A 311 8.06 2.13 8.32
C ILE A 311 8.04 2.89 7.00
N THR A 312 6.94 3.59 6.73
CA THR A 312 6.79 4.43 5.55
C THR A 312 6.27 5.82 5.92
N GLY A 313 6.39 6.76 4.99
CA GLY A 313 5.72 8.05 5.07
C GLY A 313 6.54 9.18 5.66
N ALA A 314 5.85 10.22 6.13
CA ALA A 314 6.42 11.51 6.47
C ALA A 314 7.49 11.46 7.59
N LEU A 315 7.43 10.47 8.48
CA LEU A 315 8.45 10.33 9.52
C LEU A 315 9.86 10.15 8.94
N LEU A 316 9.97 9.52 7.76
CA LEU A 316 11.24 9.29 7.08
C LEU A 316 11.81 10.55 6.39
N GLU A 317 11.03 11.63 6.30
CA GLU A 317 11.50 12.94 5.83
C GLU A 317 12.29 13.69 6.90
N LEU A 318 12.16 13.26 8.17
CA LEU A 318 12.92 13.81 9.30
C LEU A 318 14.35 13.26 9.30
N THR A 319 15.19 13.76 10.20
CA THR A 319 16.57 13.27 10.27
C THR A 319 16.64 11.77 10.56
N PRO A 320 17.65 11.04 10.05
CA PRO A 320 17.80 9.60 10.29
C PRO A 320 17.82 9.20 11.78
N GLU A 321 18.19 10.12 12.67
CA GLU A 321 18.16 9.92 14.12
C GLU A 321 16.75 9.63 14.64
N VAL A 322 15.72 10.26 14.06
CA VAL A 322 14.31 10.04 14.42
C VAL A 322 13.89 8.60 14.12
N PHE A 323 14.23 8.12 12.92
CA PHE A 323 13.97 6.72 12.57
C PHE A 323 14.77 5.75 13.46
N ARG A 324 16.05 6.01 13.70
CA ARG A 324 16.89 5.16 14.56
C ARG A 324 16.36 5.07 15.98
N HIS A 325 15.93 6.20 16.56
CA HIS A 325 15.32 6.23 17.90
C HIS A 325 14.06 5.34 17.94
N LEU A 326 13.13 5.52 17.00
CA LEU A 326 11.92 4.72 16.91
C LEU A 326 12.24 3.22 16.75
N ALA A 327 13.15 2.87 15.83
CA ALA A 327 13.52 1.49 15.56
C ALA A 327 14.14 0.80 16.79
N GLN A 328 15.01 1.52 17.53
CA GLN A 328 15.58 1.02 18.76
C GLN A 328 14.52 0.82 19.85
N ALA A 329 13.62 1.79 20.03
CA ALA A 329 12.56 1.72 21.01
C ALA A 329 11.58 0.56 20.73
N ILE A 330 11.22 0.33 19.45
CA ILE A 330 10.41 -0.83 19.03
C ILE A 330 11.14 -2.14 19.39
N THR A 331 12.44 -2.26 19.06
CA THR A 331 13.24 -3.46 19.32
C THR A 331 13.31 -3.75 20.82
N CYS A 332 13.51 -2.74 21.64
CA CYS A 332 13.55 -2.88 23.09
C CYS A 332 12.18 -3.24 23.69
N GLY A 333 11.09 -2.74 23.12
CA GLY A 333 9.72 -2.99 23.60
C GLY A 333 9.13 -4.33 23.15
N ALA A 334 9.60 -4.87 22.02
CA ALA A 334 9.13 -6.16 21.52
C ALA A 334 9.78 -7.32 22.30
N MET A 335 8.95 -8.22 22.82
CA MET A 335 9.42 -9.38 23.61
C MET A 335 10.41 -10.24 22.84
N TRP A 336 10.17 -10.47 21.54
CA TRP A 336 11.06 -11.25 20.67
C TRP A 336 12.47 -10.65 20.57
N GLY A 337 12.64 -9.34 20.77
CA GLY A 337 13.95 -8.69 20.81
C GLY A 337 14.92 -9.24 21.85
N ARG A 338 14.43 -10.00 22.85
CA ARG A 338 15.23 -10.69 23.87
C ARG A 338 15.74 -12.07 23.40
N PHE A 339 15.13 -12.65 22.38
CA PHE A 339 15.40 -14.00 21.91
C PHE A 339 15.96 -14.03 20.50
N GLY A 340 15.70 -13.00 19.72
CA GLY A 340 16.09 -12.90 18.32
C GLY A 340 16.12 -11.46 17.84
N LYS A 341 16.21 -11.29 16.52
CA LYS A 341 16.29 -9.98 15.90
C LYS A 341 14.89 -9.45 15.55
N ILE A 342 14.59 -8.22 15.94
CA ILE A 342 13.51 -7.44 15.38
C ILE A 342 14.10 -6.58 14.26
N GLU A 343 13.51 -6.65 13.08
CA GLU A 343 13.94 -5.89 11.91
C GLU A 343 12.97 -4.73 11.66
N VAL A 344 13.42 -3.51 11.93
CA VAL A 344 12.69 -2.29 11.59
C VAL A 344 13.37 -1.65 10.38
N GLN A 345 12.64 -1.53 9.29
CA GLN A 345 13.20 -1.06 8.02
C GLN A 345 12.40 0.14 7.49
N PRO A 346 13.08 1.19 6.99
CA PRO A 346 12.43 2.25 6.24
C PRO A 346 12.13 1.78 4.81
N ALA A 347 11.00 2.18 4.26
CA ALA A 347 10.68 1.92 2.87
C ALA A 347 9.94 3.10 2.23
N PRO A 348 10.12 3.35 0.92
CA PRO A 348 9.29 4.28 0.20
C PRO A 348 7.86 3.75 0.11
N ARG A 349 6.90 4.65 -0.05
CA ARG A 349 5.53 4.29 -0.38
C ARG A 349 5.48 3.70 -1.80
N ARG A 350 4.87 2.52 -1.94
CA ARG A 350 4.72 1.80 -3.22
C ARG A 350 3.25 1.52 -3.51
N ARG A 351 2.46 2.55 -3.45
CA ARG A 351 1.00 2.47 -3.60
C ARG A 351 0.58 1.95 -4.96
N MET A 352 1.20 2.43 -6.03
CA MET A 352 0.87 2.00 -7.39
C MET A 352 1.09 0.49 -7.60
N ALA A 353 2.19 -0.04 -7.08
CA ALA A 353 2.47 -1.47 -7.13
C ALA A 353 1.37 -2.29 -6.45
N GLY A 354 0.91 -1.85 -5.27
CA GLY A 354 -0.16 -2.51 -4.54
C GLY A 354 -1.54 -2.36 -5.20
N LEU A 355 -1.81 -1.22 -5.80
CA LEU A 355 -3.04 -1.01 -6.58
C LEU A 355 -3.08 -1.94 -7.78
N ILE A 356 -1.99 -2.06 -8.56
CA ILE A 356 -1.89 -3.00 -9.68
C ILE A 356 -2.12 -4.44 -9.19
N ALA A 357 -1.47 -4.85 -8.10
CA ALA A 357 -1.66 -6.18 -7.52
C ALA A 357 -3.13 -6.44 -7.16
N SER A 358 -3.79 -5.48 -6.50
CA SER A 358 -5.21 -5.56 -6.17
C SER A 358 -6.10 -5.61 -7.41
N GLY A 359 -5.79 -4.82 -8.43
CA GLY A 359 -6.51 -4.81 -9.70
C GLY A 359 -6.41 -6.14 -10.44
N LEU A 360 -5.21 -6.70 -10.54
CA LEU A 360 -4.99 -8.01 -11.14
C LEU A 360 -5.75 -9.11 -10.39
N ASP A 361 -5.69 -9.11 -9.06
CA ASP A 361 -6.35 -10.10 -8.23
C ASP A 361 -7.88 -10.08 -8.36
N ARG A 362 -8.48 -8.90 -8.45
CA ARG A 362 -9.93 -8.75 -8.42
C ARG A 362 -10.58 -8.70 -9.80
N LEU A 363 -9.89 -8.19 -10.81
CA LEU A 363 -10.45 -7.99 -12.14
C LEU A 363 -10.00 -9.05 -13.14
N ILE A 364 -8.76 -9.52 -13.03
CA ILE A 364 -8.17 -10.44 -14.02
C ILE A 364 -8.16 -11.88 -13.50
N TRP A 365 -7.87 -12.08 -12.21
CA TRP A 365 -7.82 -13.40 -11.59
C TRP A 365 -8.66 -13.50 -10.32
N PRO A 366 -9.98 -13.21 -10.40
CA PRO A 366 -10.81 -13.32 -9.21
C PRO A 366 -10.70 -14.73 -8.64
N ALA A 367 -10.44 -14.83 -7.32
CA ALA A 367 -10.48 -16.11 -6.62
C ALA A 367 -11.88 -16.72 -6.83
N SER A 368 -11.97 -17.99 -7.24
CA SER A 368 -13.26 -18.64 -7.32
C SER A 368 -13.88 -18.66 -5.91
N GLN A 369 -15.10 -18.16 -5.77
CA GLN A 369 -15.82 -18.02 -4.49
C GLN A 369 -16.00 -19.34 -3.71
N ALA A 370 -15.58 -20.47 -4.26
CA ALA A 370 -15.63 -21.78 -3.63
C ALA A 370 -14.59 -21.99 -2.51
N GLN A 371 -13.48 -21.26 -2.50
CA GLN A 371 -12.43 -21.43 -1.48
C GLN A 371 -12.63 -20.57 -0.22
N GLU A 372 -13.46 -19.54 -0.26
CA GLU A 372 -13.73 -18.68 0.90
C GLU A 372 -14.89 -19.20 1.78
N ARG A 373 -15.75 -20.09 1.26
CA ARG A 373 -16.88 -20.66 2.02
C ARG A 373 -16.51 -21.79 2.98
N SER A 374 -15.34 -22.39 2.90
CA SER A 374 -14.91 -23.47 3.80
C SER A 374 -14.40 -23.00 5.17
N GLY A 375 -14.42 -21.68 5.45
CA GLY A 375 -13.98 -21.10 6.74
C GLY A 375 -15.11 -20.54 7.62
N HIS A 376 -16.36 -20.56 7.20
CA HIS A 376 -17.47 -19.86 7.88
C HIS A 376 -18.69 -20.72 8.23
N GLU A 377 -18.53 -22.03 8.37
CA GLU A 377 -19.54 -22.82 9.10
C GLU A 377 -19.18 -22.87 10.59
N PHE A 378 -19.41 -21.77 11.30
CA PHE A 378 -19.68 -21.84 12.72
C PHE A 378 -21.19 -21.78 12.93
N ALA A 379 -21.68 -22.93 13.40
CA ALA A 379 -23.05 -23.22 13.70
C ALA A 379 -23.73 -22.08 14.49
N SER A 380 -24.88 -21.66 14.01
CA SER A 380 -25.91 -21.05 14.81
C SER A 380 -26.31 -22.03 15.91
N ALA A 381 -25.93 -21.77 17.15
CA ALA A 381 -26.53 -22.43 18.31
C ALA A 381 -27.92 -21.82 18.54
N PRO A 382 -28.98 -22.63 18.72
CA PRO A 382 -30.29 -22.13 19.08
C PRO A 382 -30.35 -21.85 20.60
N ASN A 383 -30.97 -20.70 20.94
CA ASN A 383 -31.53 -20.23 22.22
C ASN A 383 -30.76 -20.47 23.51
#